data_82ea0b440005ff2f0fd2cb4d6aacae93
#
_entry.id   82ea0b440005ff2f0fd2cb4d6aacae93
#
_cell.length_a   1.000
_cell.length_b   1.000
_cell.length_c   1.000
_cell.angle_alpha   90.00
_cell.angle_beta   90.00
_cell.angle_gamma   90.00
#
_symmetry.space_group_name_H-M   'P 1'
#
loop_
_entity.id
_entity.type
_entity.pdbx_description
1 polymer ?
#
loop_
_entity_poly.entity_id
_entity_poly.type
_entity_poly.pdbx_seq_one_letter_code
_entity_poly.pdbx_strand_id
1 'polypeptide(L)'
;KNAEQWYDGMTIHPYSDHVDGGNDANAFYDNAMKRAEVSGIGKVKNKMALLEPKGKVPVISEFGIYNNTEAQLRSQTHAIYIAKVLMEYVRMGSPYIQKHCLSDWYSDGKDSLGPTQQAVIQVVKGADANTTTGEGTFTFFSTPSAYVFKMLNSGFGDNIVKTEFSEVPTMANGAETLSALASKDAEGNLYIALVNADRDRDRNIALQIEGTDVAGNKMTIQKLET
;
A
#
# COMPACT_ATOMS: atom_id res chain seq x y z
N LYS A 1 -12.94 -11.81 -32.11
CA LYS A 1 -11.77 -12.69 -32.21
C LYS A 1 -11.22 -12.90 -30.83
N ASN A 2 -10.96 -14.13 -30.43
CA ASN A 2 -10.46 -14.46 -29.11
C ASN A 2 -8.97 -14.09 -29.02
N ALA A 3 -8.61 -13.11 -28.19
CA ALA A 3 -7.24 -12.67 -27.99
C ALA A 3 -6.55 -13.39 -26.80
N GLU A 4 -7.25 -14.27 -26.10
CA GLU A 4 -6.78 -14.89 -24.84
C GLU A 4 -5.49 -15.68 -24.99
N GLN A 5 -5.21 -16.21 -26.16
CA GLN A 5 -3.97 -16.93 -26.45
C GLN A 5 -2.74 -16.03 -26.60
N TRP A 6 -2.92 -14.69 -26.61
CA TRP A 6 -1.85 -13.73 -26.92
C TRP A 6 -1.39 -12.92 -25.71
N TYR A 7 -1.94 -13.16 -24.50
CA TYR A 7 -1.52 -12.48 -23.29
C TYR A 7 -1.59 -13.40 -22.08
N ASP A 8 -0.71 -13.17 -21.11
CA ASP A 8 -0.64 -13.91 -19.84
C ASP A 8 -1.20 -13.11 -18.66
N GLY A 9 -1.27 -11.81 -18.79
CA GLY A 9 -1.80 -10.93 -17.78
C GLY A 9 -2.48 -9.68 -18.34
N MET A 10 -3.21 -9.01 -17.47
CA MET A 10 -3.89 -7.75 -17.77
C MET A 10 -3.42 -6.64 -16.86
N THR A 11 -3.01 -5.54 -17.45
CA THR A 11 -2.67 -4.31 -16.71
C THR A 11 -3.90 -3.67 -16.10
N ILE A 12 -3.79 -3.30 -14.83
CA ILE A 12 -4.85 -2.66 -14.06
C ILE A 12 -4.26 -1.46 -13.32
N HIS A 13 -4.97 -0.32 -13.34
CA HIS A 13 -4.66 0.89 -12.59
C HIS A 13 -5.75 1.12 -11.52
N PRO A 14 -5.69 0.48 -10.36
CA PRO A 14 -6.72 0.56 -9.34
C PRO A 14 -6.55 1.79 -8.43
N TYR A 15 -6.69 2.97 -9.00
CA TYR A 15 -6.73 4.18 -8.20
C TYR A 15 -8.00 4.25 -7.35
N SER A 16 -7.84 4.66 -6.11
CA SER A 16 -8.94 5.11 -5.28
C SER A 16 -9.25 6.54 -5.66
N ASP A 17 -10.28 6.69 -6.49
CA ASP A 17 -10.74 7.99 -6.98
C ASP A 17 -11.01 8.93 -5.80
N HIS A 18 -10.94 10.23 -6.03
CA HIS A 18 -11.02 11.32 -5.07
C HIS A 18 -11.52 10.96 -3.67
N VAL A 19 -10.62 11.03 -2.71
CA VAL A 19 -10.99 10.82 -1.30
C VAL A 19 -11.36 12.18 -0.73
N ASP A 20 -12.65 12.36 -0.52
CA ASP A 20 -13.15 13.55 0.12
C ASP A 20 -12.89 13.50 1.63
N GLY A 21 -12.67 14.63 2.22
CA GLY A 21 -12.42 14.84 3.66
C GLY A 21 -12.15 16.31 3.91
N GLY A 22 -12.03 17.10 2.84
CA GLY A 22 -11.70 18.52 2.91
C GLY A 22 -10.43 18.73 3.74
N ASN A 23 -10.52 19.61 4.74
CA ASN A 23 -9.45 19.85 5.71
C ASN A 23 -9.58 19.00 6.99
N ASP A 24 -10.58 18.11 7.08
CA ASP A 24 -10.74 17.19 8.20
C ASP A 24 -9.91 15.93 7.97
N ALA A 25 -8.81 15.82 8.71
CA ALA A 25 -7.89 14.68 8.61
C ALA A 25 -8.56 13.35 8.99
N ASN A 26 -9.50 13.35 9.93
CA ASN A 26 -10.21 12.15 10.35
C ASN A 26 -11.19 11.67 9.28
N ALA A 27 -11.97 12.59 8.72
CA ALA A 27 -12.87 12.28 7.62
C ALA A 27 -12.09 11.78 6.39
N PHE A 28 -10.96 12.39 6.08
CA PHE A 28 -10.07 11.91 5.03
C PHE A 28 -9.56 10.49 5.32
N TYR A 29 -9.10 10.23 6.55
CA TYR A 29 -8.63 8.91 6.95
C TYR A 29 -9.70 7.84 6.76
N ASP A 30 -10.90 8.07 7.32
CA ASP A 30 -12.02 7.13 7.26
C ASP A 30 -12.42 6.82 5.80
N ASN A 31 -12.48 7.86 4.98
CA ASN A 31 -12.78 7.74 3.56
C ASN A 31 -11.67 7.01 2.80
N ALA A 32 -10.40 7.28 3.11
CA ALA A 32 -9.26 6.60 2.50
C ALA A 32 -9.28 5.08 2.78
N MET A 33 -9.55 4.69 4.03
CA MET A 33 -9.65 3.26 4.39
C MET A 33 -10.83 2.58 3.69
N LYS A 34 -11.98 3.23 3.59
CA LYS A 34 -13.13 2.71 2.84
C LYS A 34 -12.82 2.58 1.35
N ARG A 35 -12.17 3.58 0.77
CA ARG A 35 -11.78 3.57 -0.66
C ARG A 35 -10.70 2.53 -0.96
N ALA A 36 -9.80 2.24 -0.02
CA ALA A 36 -8.85 1.14 -0.16
C ALA A 36 -9.57 -0.18 -0.49
N GLU A 37 -10.65 -0.48 0.23
CA GLU A 37 -11.40 -1.72 0.04
C GLU A 37 -12.27 -1.70 -1.22
N VAL A 38 -13.07 -0.64 -1.39
CA VAL A 38 -14.06 -0.59 -2.47
C VAL A 38 -13.40 -0.34 -3.82
N SER A 39 -12.56 0.69 -3.91
CA SER A 39 -11.98 1.12 -5.19
C SER A 39 -10.59 0.53 -5.44
N GLY A 40 -9.73 0.49 -4.44
CA GLY A 40 -8.40 -0.11 -4.57
C GLY A 40 -8.50 -1.63 -4.76
N ILE A 41 -8.80 -2.34 -3.68
CA ILE A 41 -8.85 -3.80 -3.64
C ILE A 41 -10.01 -4.35 -4.47
N GLY A 42 -11.22 -3.78 -4.31
CA GLY A 42 -12.43 -4.27 -4.96
C GLY A 42 -12.36 -4.22 -6.49
N LYS A 43 -11.76 -3.17 -7.08
CA LYS A 43 -11.54 -3.09 -8.53
C LYS A 43 -10.69 -4.26 -9.03
N VAL A 44 -9.64 -4.63 -8.30
CA VAL A 44 -8.74 -5.74 -8.68
C VAL A 44 -9.45 -7.09 -8.49
N LYS A 45 -10.14 -7.31 -7.36
CA LYS A 45 -10.93 -8.53 -7.12
C LYS A 45 -11.95 -8.78 -8.24
N ASN A 46 -12.66 -7.74 -8.68
CA ASN A 46 -13.62 -7.85 -9.78
C ASN A 46 -12.95 -8.22 -11.11
N LYS A 47 -11.72 -7.76 -11.36
CA LYS A 47 -10.97 -8.15 -12.57
C LYS A 47 -10.41 -9.56 -12.44
N MET A 48 -9.96 -9.96 -11.25
CA MET A 48 -9.51 -11.33 -10.98
C MET A 48 -10.59 -12.37 -11.29
N ALA A 49 -11.82 -12.12 -10.91
CA ALA A 49 -12.95 -13.00 -11.24
C ALA A 49 -13.11 -13.27 -12.75
N LEU A 50 -12.61 -12.37 -13.59
CA LEU A 50 -12.61 -12.53 -15.06
C LEU A 50 -11.32 -13.17 -15.61
N LEU A 51 -10.20 -13.01 -14.90
CA LEU A 51 -8.86 -13.45 -15.35
C LEU A 51 -8.54 -14.87 -14.89
N GLU A 52 -8.84 -15.17 -13.63
CA GLU A 52 -8.50 -16.44 -12.98
C GLU A 52 -9.05 -17.68 -13.72
N PRO A 53 -10.32 -17.71 -14.17
CA PRO A 53 -10.84 -18.84 -14.93
C PRO A 53 -10.11 -19.10 -16.26
N LYS A 54 -9.34 -18.13 -16.73
CA LYS A 54 -8.54 -18.18 -17.95
C LYS A 54 -7.06 -18.44 -17.71
N GLY A 55 -6.67 -18.68 -16.45
CA GLY A 55 -5.27 -18.81 -16.05
C GLY A 55 -4.44 -17.54 -16.26
N LYS A 56 -5.09 -16.35 -16.20
CA LYS A 56 -4.44 -15.06 -16.40
C LYS A 56 -4.27 -14.34 -15.07
N VAL A 57 -3.29 -13.44 -14.99
CA VAL A 57 -2.93 -12.72 -13.78
C VAL A 57 -3.17 -11.20 -13.89
N PRO A 58 -3.43 -10.51 -12.78
CA PRO A 58 -3.45 -9.05 -12.76
C PRO A 58 -2.01 -8.52 -12.75
N VAL A 59 -1.73 -7.48 -13.51
CA VAL A 59 -0.49 -6.71 -13.47
C VAL A 59 -0.84 -5.31 -12.98
N ILE A 60 -0.44 -4.98 -11.78
CA ILE A 60 -0.72 -3.66 -11.18
C ILE A 60 0.43 -2.72 -11.57
N SER A 61 0.29 -2.03 -12.69
CA SER A 61 1.34 -1.14 -13.19
C SER A 61 1.26 0.28 -12.64
N GLU A 62 0.13 0.65 -12.04
CA GLU A 62 -0.03 1.87 -11.26
C GLU A 62 -1.07 1.66 -10.17
N PHE A 63 -0.84 2.21 -8.99
CA PHE A 63 -1.87 2.34 -7.97
C PHE A 63 -1.59 3.54 -7.07
N GLY A 64 -2.61 4.04 -6.41
CA GLY A 64 -2.49 5.18 -5.51
C GLY A 64 -3.85 5.70 -5.08
N ILE A 65 -3.80 6.82 -4.40
CA ILE A 65 -4.96 7.55 -3.91
C ILE A 65 -4.85 9.00 -4.38
N TYR A 66 -5.94 9.56 -4.88
CA TYR A 66 -6.03 10.98 -5.19
C TYR A 66 -6.65 11.75 -4.04
N ASN A 67 -6.10 12.92 -3.75
CA ASN A 67 -6.69 13.88 -2.84
C ASN A 67 -6.42 15.31 -3.31
N ASN A 68 -7.28 16.23 -2.86
CA ASN A 68 -7.12 17.66 -3.11
C ASN A 68 -6.22 18.36 -2.09
N THR A 69 -5.84 17.69 -0.99
CA THR A 69 -4.96 18.22 0.04
C THR A 69 -3.69 17.38 0.15
N GLU A 70 -2.60 17.95 -0.27
CA GLU A 70 -1.29 17.31 -0.41
C GLU A 70 -0.68 16.82 0.88
N ALA A 71 -0.87 17.57 1.96
CA ALA A 71 -0.39 17.18 3.27
C ALA A 71 -0.86 15.78 3.67
N GLN A 72 -2.06 15.39 3.24
CA GLN A 72 -2.64 14.09 3.55
C GLN A 72 -2.00 12.96 2.73
N LEU A 73 -1.57 13.22 1.50
CA LEU A 73 -0.85 12.23 0.67
C LEU A 73 0.53 11.90 1.23
N ARG A 74 1.12 12.80 2.01
CA ARG A 74 2.40 12.62 2.70
C ARG A 74 2.24 12.10 4.13
N SER A 75 1.01 11.88 4.56
CA SER A 75 0.69 11.47 5.92
C SER A 75 0.76 9.96 6.13
N GLN A 76 0.67 9.56 7.38
CA GLN A 76 0.52 8.16 7.77
C GLN A 76 -0.72 7.49 7.16
N THR A 77 -1.78 8.26 6.88
CA THR A 77 -2.97 7.77 6.18
C THR A 77 -2.61 7.12 4.85
N HIS A 78 -1.75 7.78 4.06
CA HIS A 78 -1.31 7.23 2.78
C HIS A 78 -0.48 5.95 2.97
N ALA A 79 0.39 5.93 3.98
CA ALA A 79 1.19 4.74 4.30
C ALA A 79 0.31 3.53 4.65
N ILE A 80 -0.68 3.72 5.52
CA ILE A 80 -1.62 2.65 5.91
C ILE A 80 -2.44 2.20 4.71
N TYR A 81 -2.94 3.14 3.89
CA TYR A 81 -3.62 2.82 2.64
C TYR A 81 -2.73 1.95 1.72
N ILE A 82 -1.48 2.37 1.49
CA ILE A 82 -0.53 1.63 0.65
C ILE A 82 -0.29 0.23 1.22
N ALA A 83 -0.06 0.10 2.52
CA ALA A 83 0.16 -1.19 3.15
C ALA A 83 -1.03 -2.14 2.94
N LYS A 84 -2.27 -1.67 3.18
CA LYS A 84 -3.49 -2.46 2.97
C LYS A 84 -3.61 -2.96 1.53
N VAL A 85 -3.54 -2.06 0.56
CA VAL A 85 -3.77 -2.43 -0.85
C VAL A 85 -2.63 -3.28 -1.41
N LEU A 86 -1.38 -2.99 -1.05
CA LEU A 86 -0.20 -3.73 -1.50
C LEU A 86 -0.24 -5.18 -1.01
N MET A 87 -0.55 -5.41 0.26
CA MET A 87 -0.69 -6.76 0.82
C MET A 87 -1.77 -7.58 0.11
N GLU A 88 -2.90 -6.98 -0.22
CA GLU A 88 -3.96 -7.66 -0.96
C GLU A 88 -3.57 -7.94 -2.42
N TYR A 89 -2.86 -7.04 -3.09
CA TYR A 89 -2.39 -7.28 -4.46
C TYR A 89 -1.37 -8.42 -4.50
N VAL A 90 -0.48 -8.50 -3.52
CA VAL A 90 0.44 -9.64 -3.35
C VAL A 90 -0.35 -10.94 -3.13
N ARG A 91 -1.35 -10.93 -2.25
CA ARG A 91 -2.21 -12.10 -1.99
C ARG A 91 -2.96 -12.57 -3.23
N MET A 92 -3.35 -11.64 -4.11
CA MET A 92 -4.01 -11.97 -5.39
C MET A 92 -3.04 -12.50 -6.45
N GLY A 93 -1.75 -12.65 -6.14
CA GLY A 93 -0.76 -13.21 -7.05
C GLY A 93 -0.37 -12.26 -8.19
N SER A 94 -0.47 -10.95 -8.01
CA SER A 94 0.05 -10.00 -9.01
C SER A 94 1.57 -10.13 -9.08
N PRO A 95 2.14 -10.47 -10.24
CA PRO A 95 3.60 -10.64 -10.38
C PRO A 95 4.35 -9.30 -10.38
N TYR A 96 3.66 -8.21 -10.69
CA TYR A 96 4.23 -6.86 -10.70
C TYR A 96 3.25 -5.89 -10.06
N ILE A 97 3.73 -5.17 -9.05
CA ILE A 97 2.95 -4.16 -8.33
C ILE A 97 3.78 -2.89 -8.27
N GLN A 98 3.39 -1.89 -9.02
CA GLN A 98 4.11 -0.63 -9.14
C GLN A 98 3.28 0.52 -8.59
N LYS A 99 3.87 1.23 -7.63
CA LYS A 99 3.26 2.45 -7.07
C LYS A 99 3.55 3.64 -7.98
N HIS A 100 2.54 4.38 -8.34
CA HIS A 100 2.71 5.69 -8.93
C HIS A 100 2.81 6.75 -7.80
N CYS A 101 3.97 7.35 -7.58
CA CYS A 101 5.25 7.14 -8.25
C CYS A 101 6.40 7.22 -7.25
N LEU A 102 7.63 6.94 -7.70
CA LEU A 102 8.81 7.05 -6.86
C LEU A 102 9.05 8.50 -6.43
N SER A 103 9.05 9.42 -7.37
CA SER A 103 9.17 10.85 -7.16
C SER A 103 8.20 11.56 -8.09
N ASP A 104 7.56 12.58 -7.60
CA ASP A 104 6.57 13.37 -8.33
C ASP A 104 7.07 14.81 -8.51
N TRP A 105 6.18 15.77 -8.56
CA TRP A 105 6.50 17.16 -8.78
C TRP A 105 7.47 17.73 -7.75
N TYR A 106 8.26 18.71 -8.18
CA TYR A 106 9.11 19.46 -7.27
C TYR A 106 8.25 20.39 -6.40
N SER A 107 8.43 20.31 -5.10
CA SER A 107 7.92 21.32 -4.19
C SER A 107 8.84 22.54 -4.24
N ASP A 108 8.28 23.73 -4.22
CA ASP A 108 9.02 24.99 -4.11
C ASP A 108 9.25 25.41 -2.64
N GLY A 109 9.08 24.48 -1.69
CA GLY A 109 9.17 24.74 -0.25
C GLY A 109 7.91 25.35 0.35
N LYS A 110 6.90 25.63 -0.46
CA LYS A 110 5.55 25.96 0.00
C LYS A 110 4.73 24.68 0.08
N ASP A 111 3.71 24.67 0.91
CA ASP A 111 2.83 23.50 1.08
C ASP A 111 1.93 23.21 -0.16
N SER A 112 2.20 23.86 -1.27
CA SER A 112 1.49 23.70 -2.52
C SER A 112 2.16 22.64 -3.42
N LEU A 113 2.01 21.42 -3.03
CA LEU A 113 2.30 20.29 -3.89
C LEU A 113 1.07 20.05 -4.77
N GLY A 114 1.20 19.89 -6.06
CA GLY A 114 0.04 19.69 -6.93
C GLY A 114 -0.84 18.50 -6.49
N PRO A 115 -2.13 18.50 -6.79
CA PRO A 115 -3.12 17.52 -6.28
C PRO A 115 -2.84 16.07 -6.70
N THR A 116 -1.82 15.84 -7.48
CA THR A 116 -1.43 14.52 -7.98
C THR A 116 -0.23 13.93 -7.27
N GLN A 117 0.37 14.63 -6.31
CA GLN A 117 1.59 14.14 -5.66
C GLN A 117 1.35 12.94 -4.78
N GLN A 118 1.81 11.80 -5.26
CA GLN A 118 1.71 10.52 -4.61
C GLN A 118 3.09 9.88 -4.36
N ALA A 119 4.12 10.71 -4.38
CA ALA A 119 5.50 10.26 -4.34
C ALA A 119 5.84 9.45 -3.08
N VAL A 120 6.62 8.41 -3.27
CA VAL A 120 7.29 7.68 -2.18
C VAL A 120 8.44 8.52 -1.63
N ILE A 121 9.13 9.26 -2.51
CA ILE A 121 10.18 10.21 -2.16
C ILE A 121 9.75 11.60 -2.62
N GLN A 122 9.67 12.50 -1.66
CA GLN A 122 9.38 13.91 -1.89
C GLN A 122 10.64 14.65 -2.31
N VAL A 123 10.56 15.44 -3.37
CA VAL A 123 11.64 16.32 -3.78
C VAL A 123 11.25 17.77 -3.53
N VAL A 124 12.09 18.50 -2.82
CA VAL A 124 11.94 19.95 -2.58
C VAL A 124 13.07 20.66 -3.29
N LYS A 125 12.73 21.59 -4.17
CA LYS A 125 13.73 22.42 -4.87
C LYS A 125 14.09 23.65 -4.04
N GLY A 126 15.39 23.97 -4.01
CA GLY A 126 15.88 25.25 -3.49
C GLY A 126 15.59 26.41 -4.44
N ALA A 127 15.83 27.64 -3.96
CA ALA A 127 15.63 28.84 -4.75
C ALA A 127 16.60 28.93 -5.96
N ASP A 128 17.74 28.28 -5.86
CA ASP A 128 18.79 28.16 -6.87
C ASP A 128 18.59 27.01 -7.87
N ALA A 129 17.55 26.17 -7.66
CA ALA A 129 17.37 24.97 -8.45
C ALA A 129 16.79 25.25 -9.83
N ASN A 130 17.43 24.70 -10.85
CA ASN A 130 16.96 24.68 -12.22
C ASN A 130 16.42 23.28 -12.58
N THR A 131 15.11 23.17 -12.71
CA THR A 131 14.44 21.89 -13.00
C THR A 131 14.67 21.38 -14.42
N THR A 132 15.14 22.24 -15.34
CA THR A 132 15.43 21.85 -16.72
C THR A 132 16.82 21.24 -16.85
N THR A 133 17.82 21.81 -16.17
CA THR A 133 19.21 21.31 -16.21
C THR A 133 19.54 20.34 -15.09
N GLY A 134 18.74 20.31 -14.01
CA GLY A 134 19.03 19.55 -12.80
C GLY A 134 20.08 20.15 -11.89
N GLU A 135 20.51 21.40 -12.18
CA GLU A 135 21.51 22.11 -11.37
C GLU A 135 20.88 22.82 -10.19
N GLY A 136 21.66 23.07 -9.15
CA GLY A 136 21.25 23.75 -7.93
C GLY A 136 20.88 22.78 -6.81
N THR A 137 20.18 23.28 -5.79
CA THR A 137 19.89 22.56 -4.56
C THR A 137 18.56 21.81 -4.65
N PHE A 138 18.60 20.49 -4.42
CA PHE A 138 17.42 19.63 -4.26
C PHE A 138 17.54 18.85 -2.95
N THR A 139 16.46 18.82 -2.16
CA THR A 139 16.38 18.06 -0.93
C THR A 139 15.36 16.94 -1.09
N PHE A 140 15.73 15.73 -0.64
CA PHE A 140 14.91 14.52 -0.79
C PHE A 140 14.43 14.06 0.59
N PHE A 141 13.15 13.76 0.69
CA PHE A 141 12.53 13.27 1.92
C PHE A 141 11.78 11.97 1.65
N SER A 142 12.03 10.95 2.48
CA SER A 142 11.20 9.76 2.49
C SER A 142 9.83 10.08 3.09
N THR A 143 8.77 9.74 2.37
CA THR A 143 7.41 9.81 2.92
C THR A 143 7.14 8.59 3.81
N PRO A 144 6.10 8.60 4.65
CA PRO A 144 5.69 7.40 5.40
C PRO A 144 5.48 6.16 4.52
N SER A 145 5.03 6.34 3.26
CA SER A 145 4.90 5.24 2.28
C SER A 145 6.23 4.58 1.94
N ALA A 146 7.34 5.33 1.94
CA ALA A 146 8.68 4.77 1.69
C ALA A 146 9.06 3.72 2.75
N TYR A 147 8.68 3.95 3.99
CA TYR A 147 8.94 3.01 5.07
C TYR A 147 8.12 1.73 4.94
N VAL A 148 6.89 1.81 4.44
CA VAL A 148 6.08 0.62 4.12
C VAL A 148 6.80 -0.25 3.08
N PHE A 149 7.26 0.35 1.98
CA PHE A 149 8.02 -0.38 0.96
C PHE A 149 9.31 -0.97 1.54
N LYS A 150 10.04 -0.20 2.33
CA LYS A 150 11.27 -0.68 2.99
C LYS A 150 10.99 -1.89 3.88
N MET A 151 9.95 -1.84 4.71
CA MET A 151 9.59 -2.94 5.62
C MET A 151 9.20 -4.20 4.86
N LEU A 152 8.31 -4.08 3.88
CA LEU A 152 7.86 -5.23 3.08
C LEU A 152 8.99 -5.81 2.23
N ASN A 153 9.84 -4.98 1.66
CA ASN A 153 10.96 -5.45 0.82
C ASN A 153 12.10 -6.09 1.64
N SER A 154 12.29 -5.70 2.89
CA SER A 154 13.35 -6.25 3.75
C SER A 154 12.91 -7.43 4.62
N GLY A 155 11.63 -7.69 4.72
CA GLY A 155 11.07 -8.68 5.64
C GLY A 155 9.92 -9.45 5.01
N PHE A 156 10.12 -9.99 3.80
CA PHE A 156 9.10 -10.79 3.14
C PHE A 156 9.75 -11.94 2.36
N GLY A 157 9.17 -13.14 2.46
CA GLY A 157 9.67 -14.33 1.76
C GLY A 157 8.95 -14.55 0.42
N ASP A 158 9.49 -15.47 -0.38
CA ASP A 158 9.05 -15.73 -1.75
C ASP A 158 7.72 -16.49 -1.84
N ASN A 159 7.31 -17.16 -0.75
CA ASN A 159 6.11 -17.99 -0.73
C ASN A 159 5.07 -17.41 0.21
N ILE A 160 3.91 -17.07 -0.33
CA ILE A 160 2.78 -16.60 0.48
C ILE A 160 2.21 -17.75 1.30
N VAL A 161 1.99 -17.49 2.58
CA VAL A 161 1.36 -18.41 3.53
C VAL A 161 -0.08 -17.96 3.75
N LYS A 162 -0.99 -18.93 3.83
CA LYS A 162 -2.40 -18.68 4.14
C LYS A 162 -2.52 -17.92 5.46
N THR A 163 -3.28 -16.84 5.44
CA THR A 163 -3.52 -15.98 6.59
C THR A 163 -5.01 -15.76 6.74
N GLU A 164 -5.54 -16.01 7.92
CA GLU A 164 -6.96 -15.84 8.23
C GLU A 164 -7.12 -15.12 9.57
N PHE A 165 -8.16 -14.32 9.68
CA PHE A 165 -8.63 -13.77 10.94
C PHE A 165 -9.89 -14.51 11.39
N SER A 166 -10.00 -14.80 12.67
CA SER A 166 -11.26 -15.31 13.25
C SER A 166 -12.34 -14.23 13.26
N GLU A 167 -11.93 -12.97 13.41
CA GLU A 167 -12.80 -11.81 13.40
C GLU A 167 -12.01 -10.59 12.90
N VAL A 168 -12.63 -9.77 12.06
CA VAL A 168 -12.08 -8.49 11.62
C VAL A 168 -13.00 -7.37 12.08
N PRO A 169 -12.59 -6.55 13.05
CA PRO A 169 -13.33 -5.38 13.46
C PRO A 169 -13.42 -4.37 12.31
N THR A 170 -14.50 -3.60 12.29
CA THR A 170 -14.73 -2.56 11.29
C THR A 170 -14.81 -1.17 11.91
N MET A 171 -14.48 -0.16 11.12
CA MET A 171 -14.75 1.25 11.40
C MET A 171 -16.25 1.53 11.26
N ALA A 172 -16.69 2.71 11.70
CA ALA A 172 -18.09 3.13 11.58
C ALA A 172 -18.61 3.15 10.13
N ASN A 173 -17.74 3.40 9.16
CA ASN A 173 -18.05 3.35 7.73
C ASN A 173 -18.01 1.94 7.13
N GLY A 174 -17.76 0.92 7.95
CA GLY A 174 -17.69 -0.48 7.57
C GLY A 174 -16.36 -0.90 6.92
N ALA A 175 -15.31 -0.06 6.97
CA ALA A 175 -13.98 -0.47 6.53
C ALA A 175 -13.32 -1.39 7.56
N GLU A 176 -12.67 -2.46 7.11
CA GLU A 176 -11.93 -3.39 7.96
C GLU A 176 -10.71 -2.71 8.59
N THR A 177 -10.52 -2.92 9.90
CA THR A 177 -9.43 -2.27 10.64
C THR A 177 -8.15 -3.09 10.67
N LEU A 178 -8.21 -4.38 10.37
CA LEU A 178 -7.05 -5.25 10.38
C LEU A 178 -6.76 -5.82 9.00
N SER A 179 -5.47 -5.91 8.68
CA SER A 179 -4.99 -6.64 7.51
C SER A 179 -3.73 -7.41 7.88
N ALA A 180 -3.57 -8.59 7.33
CA ALA A 180 -2.39 -9.44 7.55
C ALA A 180 -1.96 -10.10 6.26
N LEU A 181 -0.66 -10.29 6.10
CA LEU A 181 -0.08 -11.10 5.05
C LEU A 181 1.11 -11.86 5.65
N ALA A 182 1.20 -13.14 5.40
CA ALA A 182 2.33 -13.95 5.82
C ALA A 182 3.05 -14.57 4.63
N SER A 183 4.35 -14.74 4.77
CA SER A 183 5.20 -15.38 3.77
C SER A 183 6.31 -16.18 4.42
N LYS A 184 6.93 -17.05 3.63
CA LYS A 184 8.04 -17.90 4.04
C LYS A 184 9.15 -17.83 2.99
N ASP A 185 10.40 -17.70 3.43
CA ASP A 185 11.56 -17.79 2.55
C ASP A 185 12.03 -19.23 2.33
N ALA A 186 13.07 -19.40 1.54
CA ALA A 186 13.66 -20.71 1.24
C ALA A 186 14.33 -21.36 2.46
N GLU A 187 14.79 -20.56 3.41
CA GLU A 187 15.41 -21.01 4.68
C GLU A 187 14.38 -21.43 5.72
N GLY A 188 13.09 -21.15 5.47
CA GLY A 188 12.00 -21.47 6.34
C GLY A 188 11.63 -20.39 7.36
N ASN A 189 12.24 -19.19 7.26
CA ASN A 189 11.84 -18.08 8.11
C ASN A 189 10.43 -17.61 7.76
N LEU A 190 9.65 -17.32 8.77
CA LEU A 190 8.28 -16.84 8.63
C LEU A 190 8.25 -15.31 8.83
N TYR A 191 7.65 -14.63 7.90
CA TYR A 191 7.43 -13.19 7.92
C TYR A 191 5.94 -12.90 8.02
N ILE A 192 5.55 -12.01 8.92
CA ILE A 192 4.16 -11.63 9.11
C ILE A 192 4.06 -10.11 9.09
N ALA A 193 3.37 -9.59 8.09
CA ALA A 193 3.02 -8.18 8.02
C ALA A 193 1.61 -7.99 8.58
N LEU A 194 1.46 -7.03 9.49
CA LEU A 194 0.20 -6.68 10.14
C LEU A 194 -0.05 -5.19 9.98
N VAL A 195 -1.27 -4.82 9.67
CA VAL A 195 -1.73 -3.43 9.64
C VAL A 195 -2.91 -3.29 10.58
N ASN A 196 -2.80 -2.36 11.55
CA ASN A 196 -3.93 -1.84 12.28
C ASN A 196 -4.32 -0.51 11.68
N ALA A 197 -5.46 -0.46 11.02
CA ALA A 197 -6.06 0.75 10.46
C ALA A 197 -7.13 1.38 11.37
N ASP A 198 -7.23 0.94 12.63
CA ASP A 198 -8.09 1.58 13.62
C ASP A 198 -7.32 2.76 14.24
N ARG A 199 -7.65 3.98 13.83
CA ARG A 199 -6.97 5.17 14.33
C ARG A 199 -7.28 5.50 15.80
N ASP A 200 -8.36 4.93 16.34
CA ASP A 200 -8.87 5.26 17.67
C ASP A 200 -8.53 4.18 18.71
N ARG A 201 -8.03 3.01 18.28
CA ARG A 201 -7.84 1.87 19.18
C ARG A 201 -6.61 1.05 18.86
N ASP A 202 -5.85 0.74 19.88
CA ASP A 202 -4.89 -0.36 19.84
C ASP A 202 -5.61 -1.71 19.75
N ARG A 203 -4.99 -2.66 19.04
CA ARG A 203 -5.52 -4.01 18.87
C ARG A 203 -4.56 -5.05 19.42
N ASN A 204 -5.06 -5.88 20.32
CA ASN A 204 -4.34 -7.07 20.76
C ASN A 204 -4.62 -8.20 19.78
N ILE A 205 -3.57 -8.75 19.19
CA ILE A 205 -3.67 -9.84 18.20
C ILE A 205 -2.99 -11.07 18.78
N ALA A 206 -3.72 -12.17 18.88
CA ALA A 206 -3.16 -13.49 19.16
C ALA A 206 -2.80 -14.16 17.83
N LEU A 207 -1.53 -14.52 17.66
CA LEU A 207 -1.05 -15.26 16.50
C LEU A 207 -1.08 -16.75 16.80
N GLN A 208 -1.79 -17.52 15.98
CA GLN A 208 -1.72 -18.97 15.95
C GLN A 208 -0.99 -19.37 14.65
N ILE A 209 0.09 -20.13 14.80
CA ILE A 209 0.89 -20.61 13.67
C ILE A 209 0.73 -22.13 13.62
N GLU A 210 0.19 -22.60 12.49
CA GLU A 210 -0.04 -24.02 12.28
C GLU A 210 1.06 -24.63 11.39
N GLY A 211 1.33 -25.93 11.61
CA GLY A 211 2.25 -26.70 10.76
C GLY A 211 3.73 -26.46 11.03
N THR A 212 4.08 -25.71 12.06
CA THR A 212 5.48 -25.54 12.48
C THR A 212 5.57 -25.29 13.98
N ASP A 213 6.61 -25.80 14.61
CA ASP A 213 6.93 -25.47 16.00
C ASP A 213 7.75 -24.20 16.04
N VAL A 214 7.22 -23.18 16.68
CA VAL A 214 7.88 -21.87 16.85
C VAL A 214 8.44 -21.68 18.26
N ALA A 215 8.30 -22.68 19.14
CA ALA A 215 8.81 -22.60 20.49
C ALA A 215 10.35 -22.46 20.48
N GLY A 216 10.86 -21.47 21.22
CA GLY A 216 12.29 -21.19 21.30
C GLY A 216 12.88 -20.42 20.12
N ASN A 217 12.12 -20.12 19.09
CA ASN A 217 12.58 -19.31 17.98
C ASN A 217 12.66 -17.83 18.35
N LYS A 218 13.59 -17.13 17.70
CA LYS A 218 13.70 -15.67 17.85
C LYS A 218 12.66 -14.98 16.99
N MET A 219 12.02 -13.95 17.56
CA MET A 219 11.14 -13.05 16.83
C MET A 219 11.74 -11.65 16.82
N THR A 220 11.80 -11.05 15.64
CA THR A 220 12.15 -9.63 15.47
C THR A 220 10.91 -8.88 15.06
N ILE A 221 10.61 -7.78 15.76
CA ILE A 221 9.46 -6.92 15.45
C ILE A 221 10.00 -5.60 14.90
N GLN A 222 9.54 -5.22 13.73
CA GLN A 222 9.71 -3.88 13.17
C GLN A 222 8.35 -3.19 13.21
N LYS A 223 8.32 -1.95 13.67
CA LYS A 223 7.08 -1.20 13.83
C LYS A 223 7.21 0.16 13.14
N LEU A 224 6.18 0.55 12.42
CA LEU A 224 6.00 1.90 11.90
C LEU A 224 4.90 2.56 12.71
N GLU A 225 5.27 3.50 13.53
CA GLU A 225 4.38 4.29 14.38
C GLU A 225 4.43 5.77 14.00
N THR A 226 3.39 6.50 14.34
CA THR A 226 3.31 7.96 14.27
C THR A 226 3.96 8.59 15.48
#